data_db7f57c43491541004753ada06e813c1
#
_entry.id   db7f57c43491541004753ada06e813c1
#
_cell.length_a   1.000
_cell.length_b   1.000
_cell.length_c   1.000
_cell.angle_alpha   90.00
_cell.angle_beta   90.00
_cell.angle_gamma   90.00
#
_symmetry.space_group_name_H-M   'P 1'
#
loop_
_entity.id
_entity.type
_entity.pdbx_description
1 polymer ?
#
loop_
_entity_poly.entity_id
_entity_poly.type
_entity_poly.pdbx_seq_one_letter_code
_entity_poly.pdbx_strand_id
1 'polypeptide(L)'
;MSRYEGLMNRLMRRFRNTKSEGMKRWYSQFLASTPCPSCEGLRLRPESASVQITGTTIVDISSWTIDRTFSFFQNLKLPGASGEIATEVLKEICNRLGFLNSVGLSYLSLDRLGPSLSGGESQRIRLASQVGSELSGVIYILDEPSIGLHQRDNEKLLRTLLKMRDIGNTVVVVEHDEETIRAA
;
A
#
# COMPACT_ATOMS: atom_id res chain seq x y z
N MET A 1 35.01 -1.07 37.97
CA MET A 1 35.30 -0.54 36.61
C MET A 1 34.22 -1.02 35.66
N SER A 2 33.37 -0.11 35.13
CA SER A 2 32.39 -0.50 34.10
C SER A 2 33.11 -0.70 32.78
N ARG A 3 33.00 -1.89 32.21
CA ARG A 3 33.60 -2.22 30.92
C ARG A 3 32.90 -1.39 29.82
N TYR A 4 33.68 -0.70 29.00
CA TYR A 4 33.10 0.06 27.88
C TYR A 4 32.40 -0.89 26.89
N GLU A 5 31.09 -0.70 26.69
CA GLU A 5 30.24 -1.60 25.89
C GLU A 5 30.41 -1.48 24.35
N GLY A 6 31.22 -0.52 23.91
CA GLY A 6 31.39 -0.22 22.50
C GLY A 6 30.29 0.74 21.94
N LEU A 7 30.63 1.48 20.86
CA LEU A 7 29.79 2.50 20.29
C LEU A 7 28.48 1.90 19.69
N MET A 8 28.58 0.80 18.95
CA MET A 8 27.44 0.13 18.32
C MET A 8 26.44 -0.38 19.34
N ASN A 9 26.89 -1.09 20.36
CA ASN A 9 26.01 -1.61 21.41
C ASN A 9 25.30 -0.48 22.16
N ARG A 10 26.01 0.61 22.42
CA ARG A 10 25.46 1.80 23.08
C ARG A 10 24.39 2.48 22.21
N LEU A 11 24.62 2.64 20.91
CA LEU A 11 23.66 3.20 19.97
C LEU A 11 22.41 2.32 19.86
N MET A 12 22.57 1.00 19.66
CA MET A 12 21.48 0.04 19.59
C MET A 12 20.64 0.01 20.87
N ARG A 13 21.28 0.02 22.04
CA ARG A 13 20.59 0.07 23.32
C ARG A 13 19.77 1.34 23.48
N ARG A 14 20.34 2.49 23.10
CA ARG A 14 19.63 3.78 23.16
C ARG A 14 18.48 3.84 22.16
N PHE A 15 18.67 3.37 20.93
CA PHE A 15 17.62 3.28 19.92
C PHE A 15 16.43 2.42 20.40
N ARG A 16 16.71 1.25 21.01
CA ARG A 16 15.65 0.37 21.53
C ARG A 16 14.90 0.94 22.72
N ASN A 17 15.59 1.64 23.59
CA ASN A 17 15.05 2.09 24.88
C ASN A 17 14.41 3.50 24.83
N THR A 18 14.65 4.26 23.78
CA THR A 18 14.04 5.61 23.68
C THR A 18 12.56 5.53 23.31
N LYS A 19 11.74 6.32 24.02
CA LYS A 19 10.32 6.51 23.72
C LYS A 19 10.07 7.72 22.81
N SER A 20 11.08 8.56 22.57
CA SER A 20 10.98 9.74 21.73
C SER A 20 11.16 9.38 20.27
N GLU A 21 10.15 9.64 19.44
CA GLU A 21 10.19 9.42 17.98
C GLU A 21 11.27 10.28 17.30
N GLY A 22 11.52 11.51 17.78
CA GLY A 22 12.60 12.36 17.29
C GLY A 22 13.98 11.74 17.53
N MET A 23 14.20 11.19 18.74
CA MET A 23 15.44 10.49 19.06
C MET A 23 15.59 9.18 18.28
N LYS A 24 14.51 8.43 18.03
CA LYS A 24 14.55 7.25 17.17
C LYS A 24 14.98 7.60 15.75
N ARG A 25 14.39 8.65 15.15
CA ARG A 25 14.81 9.16 13.83
C ARG A 25 16.28 9.55 13.80
N TRP A 26 16.75 10.22 14.84
CA TRP A 26 18.16 10.62 14.93
C TRP A 26 19.08 9.40 14.99
N TYR A 27 18.77 8.39 15.81
CA TYR A 27 19.56 7.16 15.87
C TYR A 27 19.48 6.33 14.58
N SER A 28 18.32 6.31 13.88
CA SER A 28 18.15 5.54 12.64
C SER A 28 19.07 6.01 11.51
N GLN A 29 19.56 7.25 11.54
CA GLN A 29 20.54 7.76 10.57
C GLN A 29 21.86 6.99 10.61
N PHE A 30 22.17 6.36 11.73
CA PHE A 30 23.41 5.56 11.93
C PHE A 30 23.17 4.06 11.75
N LEU A 31 21.97 3.64 11.43
CA LEU A 31 21.59 2.25 11.24
C LEU A 31 21.34 1.96 9.77
N ALA A 32 22.00 0.93 9.25
CA ALA A 32 21.69 0.41 7.92
C ALA A 32 20.58 -0.66 8.04
N SER A 33 19.64 -0.64 7.09
CA SER A 33 18.68 -1.72 6.94
C SER A 33 19.35 -2.88 6.20
N THR A 34 19.45 -4.03 6.84
CA THR A 34 19.95 -5.25 6.21
C THR A 34 18.85 -6.28 6.10
N PRO A 35 18.79 -7.07 5.02
CA PRO A 35 17.86 -8.18 4.92
C PRO A 35 18.01 -9.14 6.10
N CYS A 36 16.90 -9.66 6.59
CA CYS A 36 16.94 -10.69 7.65
C CYS A 36 17.63 -11.95 7.11
N PRO A 37 18.66 -12.50 7.78
CA PRO A 37 19.37 -13.68 7.29
C PRO A 37 18.52 -14.95 7.25
N SER A 38 17.39 -14.98 7.97
CA SER A 38 16.50 -16.14 8.01
C SER A 38 15.46 -16.14 6.88
N CYS A 39 14.99 -14.97 6.42
CA CYS A 39 13.99 -14.88 5.36
C CYS A 39 14.48 -14.07 4.17
N GLU A 40 15.74 -13.64 4.14
CA GLU A 40 16.37 -12.91 3.02
C GLU A 40 15.54 -11.70 2.50
N GLY A 41 14.75 -11.10 3.38
CA GLY A 41 13.88 -9.99 3.05
C GLY A 41 12.44 -10.37 2.67
N LEU A 42 12.11 -11.66 2.58
CA LEU A 42 10.76 -12.14 2.21
C LEU A 42 9.67 -11.86 3.24
N ARG A 43 10.05 -11.54 4.49
CA ARG A 43 9.15 -11.23 5.62
C ARG A 43 8.22 -12.38 6.02
N LEU A 44 8.35 -13.55 5.41
CA LEU A 44 7.59 -14.76 5.66
C LEU A 44 8.53 -15.88 6.12
N ARG A 45 7.97 -16.86 6.82
CA ARG A 45 8.66 -18.11 7.09
C ARG A 45 8.83 -18.91 5.79
N PRO A 46 9.89 -19.70 5.62
CA PRO A 46 10.14 -20.49 4.39
C PRO A 46 8.93 -21.34 3.97
N GLU A 47 8.25 -21.97 4.94
CA GLU A 47 7.07 -22.80 4.70
C GLU A 47 5.91 -21.97 4.11
N SER A 48 5.69 -20.76 4.63
CA SER A 48 4.64 -19.87 4.11
C SER A 48 5.02 -19.25 2.76
N ALA A 49 6.31 -18.98 2.54
CA ALA A 49 6.80 -18.43 1.28
C ALA A 49 6.72 -19.44 0.12
N SER A 50 6.76 -20.75 0.44
CA SER A 50 6.69 -21.83 -0.57
C SER A 50 5.27 -22.21 -1.00
N VAL A 51 4.22 -21.66 -0.34
CA VAL A 51 2.83 -21.89 -0.75
C VAL A 51 2.58 -21.25 -2.12
N GLN A 52 1.99 -22.02 -3.04
CA GLN A 52 1.75 -21.61 -4.41
C GLN A 52 0.26 -21.63 -4.78
N ILE A 53 -0.15 -20.69 -5.59
CA ILE A 53 -1.44 -20.70 -6.29
C ILE A 53 -1.12 -20.74 -7.79
N THR A 54 -1.50 -21.82 -8.46
CA THR A 54 -1.21 -22.06 -9.89
C THR A 54 0.28 -21.86 -10.25
N GLY A 55 1.18 -22.35 -9.40
CA GLY A 55 2.64 -22.27 -9.62
C GLY A 55 3.28 -20.93 -9.24
N THR A 56 2.52 -20.00 -8.64
CA THR A 56 3.02 -18.67 -8.26
C THR A 56 2.93 -18.49 -6.74
N THR A 57 3.99 -18.00 -6.12
CA THR A 57 4.03 -17.75 -4.67
C THR A 57 3.48 -16.38 -4.31
N ILE A 58 3.10 -16.18 -3.03
CA ILE A 58 2.71 -14.86 -2.52
C ILE A 58 3.88 -13.85 -2.62
N VAL A 59 5.11 -14.34 -2.54
CA VAL A 59 6.32 -13.52 -2.68
C VAL A 59 6.42 -12.97 -4.09
N ASP A 60 6.24 -13.84 -5.10
CA ASP A 60 6.24 -13.43 -6.51
C ASP A 60 5.16 -12.39 -6.77
N ILE A 61 3.92 -12.69 -6.35
CA ILE A 61 2.76 -11.81 -6.53
C ILE A 61 3.00 -10.44 -5.87
N SER A 62 3.56 -10.42 -4.67
CA SER A 62 3.83 -9.17 -3.94
C SER A 62 4.90 -8.30 -4.62
N SER A 63 5.83 -8.90 -5.35
CA SER A 63 6.88 -8.19 -6.09
C SER A 63 6.39 -7.60 -7.43
N TRP A 64 5.26 -8.05 -7.95
CA TRP A 64 4.71 -7.54 -9.20
C TRP A 64 4.07 -6.15 -9.00
N THR A 65 3.94 -5.42 -10.11
CA THR A 65 3.13 -4.20 -10.12
C THR A 65 1.67 -4.51 -9.82
N ILE A 66 0.97 -3.55 -9.23
CA ILE A 66 -0.47 -3.66 -8.92
C ILE A 66 -1.28 -4.04 -10.17
N ASP A 67 -0.96 -3.46 -11.32
CA ASP A 67 -1.63 -3.77 -12.59
C ASP A 67 -1.43 -5.24 -13.00
N ARG A 68 -0.20 -5.76 -12.92
CA ARG A 68 0.08 -7.17 -13.19
C ARG A 68 -0.61 -8.09 -12.20
N THR A 69 -0.58 -7.73 -10.92
CA THR A 69 -1.24 -8.49 -9.84
C THR A 69 -2.76 -8.52 -10.05
N PHE A 70 -3.36 -7.39 -10.41
CA PHE A 70 -4.76 -7.30 -10.74
C PHE A 70 -5.14 -8.21 -11.92
N SER A 71 -4.38 -8.13 -13.02
CA SER A 71 -4.58 -8.97 -14.20
C SER A 71 -4.45 -10.46 -13.88
N PHE A 72 -3.52 -10.84 -13.00
CA PHE A 72 -3.36 -12.23 -12.56
C PHE A 72 -4.61 -12.71 -11.82
N PHE A 73 -5.10 -11.99 -10.80
CA PHE A 73 -6.27 -12.40 -10.03
C PHE A 73 -7.56 -12.34 -10.83
N GLN A 74 -7.69 -11.41 -11.76
CA GLN A 74 -8.85 -11.31 -12.65
C GLN A 74 -8.98 -12.52 -13.58
N ASN A 75 -7.86 -13.09 -14.02
CA ASN A 75 -7.82 -14.25 -14.91
C ASN A 75 -7.66 -15.59 -14.19
N LEU A 76 -7.52 -15.57 -12.85
CA LEU A 76 -7.29 -16.76 -12.04
C LEU A 76 -8.53 -17.65 -12.05
N LYS A 77 -8.37 -18.88 -12.51
CA LYS A 77 -9.43 -19.90 -12.49
C LYS A 77 -8.97 -21.05 -11.61
N LEU A 78 -9.70 -21.29 -10.54
CA LEU A 78 -9.44 -22.41 -9.64
C LEU A 78 -10.51 -23.48 -9.87
N PRO A 79 -10.15 -24.76 -10.09
CA PRO A 79 -11.10 -25.83 -10.35
C PRO A 79 -11.78 -26.32 -9.05
N GLY A 80 -13.02 -26.83 -9.21
CA GLY A 80 -13.75 -27.52 -8.15
C GLY A 80 -14.08 -26.66 -6.93
N ALA A 81 -14.14 -27.25 -5.76
CA ALA A 81 -14.50 -26.62 -4.50
C ALA A 81 -13.58 -25.41 -4.13
N SER A 82 -12.32 -25.45 -4.55
CA SER A 82 -11.40 -24.33 -4.35
C SER A 82 -11.86 -23.07 -5.07
N GLY A 83 -12.49 -23.20 -6.25
CA GLY A 83 -13.05 -22.07 -7.00
C GLY A 83 -14.24 -21.45 -6.28
N GLU A 84 -15.14 -22.27 -5.74
CA GLU A 84 -16.30 -21.79 -4.98
C GLU A 84 -15.88 -21.03 -3.72
N ILE A 85 -14.96 -21.58 -2.95
CA ILE A 85 -14.42 -20.92 -1.73
C ILE A 85 -13.71 -19.62 -2.06
N ALA A 86 -12.96 -19.59 -3.16
CA ALA A 86 -12.16 -18.43 -3.54
C ALA A 86 -12.98 -17.29 -4.16
N THR A 87 -14.20 -17.51 -4.61
CA THR A 87 -14.99 -16.54 -5.38
C THR A 87 -15.12 -15.20 -4.67
N GLU A 88 -15.58 -15.19 -3.42
CA GLU A 88 -15.75 -13.94 -2.66
C GLU A 88 -14.40 -13.28 -2.33
N VAL A 89 -13.38 -14.08 -2.02
CA VAL A 89 -12.03 -13.58 -1.73
C VAL A 89 -11.41 -12.94 -2.97
N LEU A 90 -11.54 -13.59 -4.14
CA LEU A 90 -11.04 -13.06 -5.41
C LEU A 90 -11.75 -11.77 -5.82
N LYS A 91 -13.06 -11.71 -5.60
CA LYS A 91 -13.85 -10.49 -5.82
C LYS A 91 -13.31 -9.32 -5.00
N GLU A 92 -13.09 -9.55 -3.69
CA GLU A 92 -12.57 -8.53 -2.80
C GLU A 92 -11.14 -8.10 -3.16
N ILE A 93 -10.25 -9.05 -3.50
CA ILE A 93 -8.89 -8.75 -3.99
C ILE A 93 -8.95 -7.92 -5.26
N CYS A 94 -9.76 -8.32 -6.23
CA CYS A 94 -9.91 -7.58 -7.49
C CYS A 94 -10.50 -6.17 -7.26
N ASN A 95 -11.47 -6.01 -6.37
CA ASN A 95 -12.01 -4.70 -6.03
C ASN A 95 -10.93 -3.77 -5.47
N ARG A 96 -10.14 -4.24 -4.49
CA ARG A 96 -9.06 -3.45 -3.88
C ARG A 96 -7.93 -3.11 -4.85
N LEU A 97 -7.48 -4.09 -5.64
CA LEU A 97 -6.45 -3.86 -6.66
C LEU A 97 -6.94 -2.94 -7.79
N GLY A 98 -8.18 -3.14 -8.24
CA GLY A 98 -8.82 -2.28 -9.23
C GLY A 98 -8.94 -0.84 -8.75
N PHE A 99 -9.23 -0.65 -7.47
CA PHE A 99 -9.25 0.68 -6.87
C PHE A 99 -7.85 1.32 -6.83
N LEU A 100 -6.82 0.58 -6.41
CA LEU A 100 -5.42 1.07 -6.44
C LEU A 100 -5.01 1.48 -7.86
N ASN A 101 -5.43 0.73 -8.88
CA ASN A 101 -5.23 1.11 -10.28
C ASN A 101 -5.97 2.40 -10.64
N SER A 102 -7.20 2.58 -10.16
CA SER A 102 -8.02 3.75 -10.48
C SER A 102 -7.51 5.06 -9.87
N VAL A 103 -6.74 4.97 -8.76
CA VAL A 103 -6.09 6.13 -8.14
C VAL A 103 -4.64 6.35 -8.63
N GLY A 104 -4.26 5.72 -9.75
CA GLY A 104 -2.96 5.95 -10.38
C GLY A 104 -1.77 5.27 -9.69
N LEU A 105 -2.00 4.19 -8.93
CA LEU A 105 -0.95 3.43 -8.23
C LEU A 105 -0.57 2.12 -8.94
N SER A 106 -0.94 1.96 -10.20
CA SER A 106 -0.72 0.76 -11.01
C SER A 106 0.73 0.26 -11.05
N TYR A 107 1.69 1.19 -10.98
CA TYR A 107 3.13 0.93 -11.07
C TYR A 107 3.77 0.47 -9.75
N LEU A 108 3.11 0.64 -8.62
CA LEU A 108 3.64 0.20 -7.31
C LEU A 108 3.58 -1.31 -7.17
N SER A 109 4.46 -1.87 -6.34
CA SER A 109 4.39 -3.26 -5.89
C SER A 109 3.88 -3.35 -4.45
N LEU A 110 3.25 -4.50 -4.10
CA LEU A 110 2.69 -4.70 -2.76
C LEU A 110 3.77 -4.88 -1.69
N ASP A 111 4.98 -5.27 -2.06
CA ASP A 111 6.13 -5.42 -1.16
C ASP A 111 6.84 -4.11 -0.86
N ARG A 112 6.43 -2.99 -1.51
CA ARG A 112 7.07 -1.69 -1.32
C ARG A 112 7.03 -1.23 0.12
N LEU A 113 8.17 -0.72 0.60
CA LEU A 113 8.30 -0.24 1.97
C LEU A 113 7.55 1.08 2.17
N GLY A 114 6.72 1.17 3.22
CA GLY A 114 5.99 2.39 3.55
C GLY A 114 6.84 3.67 3.61
N PRO A 115 8.05 3.67 4.22
CA PRO A 115 8.93 4.83 4.24
C PRO A 115 9.47 5.27 2.88
N SER A 116 9.37 4.43 1.84
CA SER A 116 9.80 4.76 0.48
C SER A 116 8.68 5.38 -0.37
N LEU A 117 7.46 5.46 0.14
CA LEU A 117 6.31 6.05 -0.52
C LEU A 117 6.39 7.59 -0.44
N SER A 118 6.01 8.26 -1.50
CA SER A 118 5.77 9.71 -1.48
C SER A 118 4.53 10.05 -0.66
N GLY A 119 4.37 11.32 -0.28
CA GLY A 119 3.18 11.80 0.43
C GLY A 119 1.89 11.49 -0.34
N GLY A 120 1.86 11.80 -1.64
CA GLY A 120 0.71 11.52 -2.50
C GLY A 120 0.40 10.02 -2.67
N GLU A 121 1.43 9.17 -2.82
CA GLU A 121 1.24 7.71 -2.84
C GLU A 121 0.62 7.19 -1.55
N SER A 122 1.14 7.63 -0.40
CA SER A 122 0.62 7.25 0.92
C SER A 122 -0.83 7.69 1.12
N GLN A 123 -1.18 8.89 0.67
CA GLN A 123 -2.55 9.43 0.74
C GLN A 123 -3.51 8.60 -0.13
N ARG A 124 -3.13 8.29 -1.37
CA ARG A 124 -3.94 7.46 -2.28
C ARG A 124 -4.10 6.02 -1.79
N ILE A 125 -3.08 5.43 -1.16
CA ILE A 125 -3.20 4.11 -0.51
C ILE A 125 -4.20 4.16 0.64
N ARG A 126 -4.18 5.21 1.47
CA ARG A 126 -5.19 5.38 2.53
C ARG A 126 -6.59 5.52 1.95
N LEU A 127 -6.75 6.32 0.90
CA LEU A 127 -8.00 6.46 0.19
C LEU A 127 -8.49 5.08 -0.32
N ALA A 128 -7.61 4.30 -0.95
CA ALA A 128 -7.90 2.96 -1.43
C ALA A 128 -8.39 2.01 -0.32
N SER A 129 -7.76 2.08 0.86
CA SER A 129 -8.14 1.24 2.00
C SER A 129 -9.52 1.58 2.58
N GLN A 130 -9.95 2.82 2.43
CA GLN A 130 -11.24 3.31 2.95
C GLN A 130 -12.39 3.02 1.97
N VAL A 131 -12.16 3.18 0.69
CA VAL A 131 -13.20 2.96 -0.34
C VAL A 131 -13.54 1.48 -0.53
N GLY A 132 -12.58 0.58 -0.35
CA GLY A 132 -12.83 -0.87 -0.38
C GLY A 132 -13.80 -1.36 0.71
N SER A 133 -14.14 -0.51 1.70
CA SER A 133 -15.11 -0.85 2.74
C SER A 133 -16.57 -0.57 2.38
N GLU A 134 -16.87 -0.03 1.19
CA GLU A 134 -18.22 0.37 0.73
C GLU A 134 -19.01 1.21 1.76
N LEU A 135 -18.31 1.94 2.63
CA LEU A 135 -18.92 2.80 3.63
C LEU A 135 -19.64 3.97 2.95
N SER A 136 -20.87 4.23 3.39
CA SER A 136 -21.65 5.40 3.02
C SER A 136 -21.83 6.34 4.22
N GLY A 137 -22.05 7.64 3.97
CA GLY A 137 -22.24 8.65 5.00
C GLY A 137 -20.93 9.10 5.68
N VAL A 138 -19.78 8.85 5.08
CA VAL A 138 -18.45 9.26 5.57
C VAL A 138 -18.03 10.59 4.93
N ILE A 139 -17.29 11.41 5.68
CA ILE A 139 -16.65 12.62 5.16
C ILE A 139 -15.19 12.31 4.86
N TYR A 140 -14.79 12.50 3.60
CA TYR A 140 -13.41 12.38 3.14
C TYR A 140 -12.84 13.78 2.90
N ILE A 141 -11.70 14.08 3.52
CA ILE A 141 -10.98 15.33 3.32
C ILE A 141 -9.64 14.99 2.69
N LEU A 142 -9.41 15.51 1.48
CA LEU A 142 -8.24 15.23 0.67
C LEU A 142 -7.51 16.54 0.36
N ASP A 143 -6.21 16.54 0.60
CA ASP A 143 -5.33 17.67 0.34
C ASP A 143 -4.42 17.33 -0.85
N GLU A 144 -4.59 18.05 -1.96
CA GLU A 144 -3.86 17.86 -3.23
C GLU A 144 -3.73 16.39 -3.68
N PRO A 145 -4.84 15.61 -3.79
CA PRO A 145 -4.75 14.18 -4.11
C PRO A 145 -4.24 13.93 -5.54
N SER A 146 -4.27 14.92 -6.44
CA SER A 146 -3.72 14.85 -7.80
C SER A 146 -2.21 15.04 -7.86
N ILE A 147 -1.55 15.46 -6.76
CA ILE A 147 -0.13 15.79 -6.78
C ILE A 147 0.74 14.63 -7.29
N GLY A 148 1.58 14.94 -8.27
CA GLY A 148 2.47 13.95 -8.89
C GLY A 148 1.80 12.95 -9.82
N LEU A 149 0.51 13.12 -10.14
CA LEU A 149 -0.16 12.34 -11.17
C LEU A 149 0.05 12.91 -12.57
N HIS A 150 0.11 12.02 -13.56
CA HIS A 150 -0.03 12.40 -14.95
C HIS A 150 -1.51 12.72 -15.25
N GLN A 151 -1.79 13.63 -16.17
CA GLN A 151 -3.16 14.07 -16.52
C GLN A 151 -4.15 12.90 -16.73
N ARG A 152 -3.73 11.85 -17.43
CA ARG A 152 -4.54 10.64 -17.64
C ARG A 152 -4.95 9.93 -16.34
N ASP A 153 -4.08 9.94 -15.32
CA ASP A 153 -4.36 9.30 -14.05
C ASP A 153 -5.19 10.21 -13.14
N ASN A 154 -5.09 11.53 -13.35
CA ASN A 154 -5.94 12.51 -12.69
C ASN A 154 -7.42 12.32 -13.05
N GLU A 155 -7.74 12.09 -14.33
CA GLU A 155 -9.11 11.74 -14.74
C GLU A 155 -9.66 10.50 -14.03
N LYS A 156 -8.83 9.47 -13.84
CA LYS A 156 -9.25 8.24 -13.12
C LYS A 156 -9.52 8.51 -11.66
N LEU A 157 -8.64 9.30 -11.00
CA LEU A 157 -8.82 9.74 -9.63
C LEU A 157 -10.14 10.50 -9.50
N LEU A 158 -10.38 11.48 -10.36
CA LEU A 158 -11.59 12.30 -10.35
C LEU A 158 -12.86 11.45 -10.47
N ARG A 159 -12.92 10.53 -11.44
CA ARG A 159 -14.03 9.57 -11.59
C ARG A 159 -14.26 8.75 -10.32
N THR A 160 -13.18 8.39 -9.62
CA THR A 160 -13.25 7.63 -8.39
C THR A 160 -13.83 8.47 -7.24
N LEU A 161 -13.42 9.74 -7.13
CA LEU A 161 -13.95 10.67 -6.12
C LEU A 161 -15.43 10.95 -6.35
N LEU A 162 -15.84 11.14 -7.61
CA LEU A 162 -17.25 11.29 -7.98
C LEU A 162 -18.07 10.05 -7.63
N LYS A 163 -17.56 8.86 -7.91
CA LYS A 163 -18.21 7.60 -7.50
C LYS A 163 -18.38 7.50 -5.99
N MET A 164 -17.38 7.93 -5.19
CA MET A 164 -17.49 7.96 -3.73
C MET A 164 -18.62 8.88 -3.27
N ARG A 165 -18.75 10.08 -3.87
CA ARG A 165 -19.84 11.01 -3.62
C ARG A 165 -21.19 10.35 -3.94
N ASP A 166 -21.29 9.69 -5.09
CA ASP A 166 -22.55 9.12 -5.58
C ASP A 166 -23.05 7.93 -4.72
N ILE A 167 -22.17 7.28 -3.97
CA ILE A 167 -22.53 6.24 -2.98
C ILE A 167 -23.08 6.87 -1.67
N GLY A 168 -23.09 8.20 -1.55
CA GLY A 168 -23.65 8.91 -0.39
C GLY A 168 -22.59 9.40 0.60
N ASN A 169 -21.35 9.56 0.17
CA ASN A 169 -20.30 10.17 0.98
C ASN A 169 -20.17 11.67 0.68
N THR A 170 -19.58 12.40 1.62
CA THR A 170 -19.15 13.78 1.42
C THR A 170 -17.66 13.78 1.11
N VAL A 171 -17.27 14.34 -0.04
CA VAL A 171 -15.87 14.44 -0.45
C VAL A 171 -15.48 15.90 -0.54
N VAL A 172 -14.56 16.32 0.31
CA VAL A 172 -13.98 17.68 0.35
C VAL A 172 -12.56 17.59 -0.17
N VAL A 173 -12.26 18.34 -1.24
CA VAL A 173 -10.94 18.30 -1.89
C VAL A 173 -10.35 19.70 -1.89
N VAL A 174 -9.11 19.83 -1.48
CA VAL A 174 -8.28 21.03 -1.69
C VAL A 174 -7.42 20.75 -2.90
N GLU A 175 -7.58 21.52 -3.98
CA GLU A 175 -6.90 21.30 -5.26
C GLU A 175 -6.50 22.58 -5.95
N HIS A 176 -5.49 22.49 -6.79
CA HIS A 176 -5.04 23.56 -7.68
C HIS A 176 -5.25 23.21 -9.17
N ASP A 177 -5.61 21.95 -9.46
CA ASP A 177 -5.88 21.47 -10.80
C ASP A 177 -7.24 21.98 -11.30
N GLU A 178 -7.25 22.68 -12.43
CA GLU A 178 -8.43 23.35 -12.99
C GLU A 178 -9.53 22.33 -13.37
N GLU A 179 -9.18 21.16 -13.89
CA GLU A 179 -10.15 20.12 -14.28
C GLU A 179 -10.86 19.58 -13.05
N THR A 180 -10.13 19.32 -11.97
CA THR A 180 -10.70 18.85 -10.71
C THR A 180 -11.61 19.89 -10.07
N ILE A 181 -11.22 21.18 -10.07
CA ILE A 181 -12.04 22.27 -9.54
C ILE A 181 -13.34 22.44 -10.33
N ARG A 182 -13.29 22.30 -11.66
CA ARG A 182 -14.48 22.44 -12.51
C ARG A 182 -15.45 21.26 -12.42
N ALA A 183 -14.98 20.10 -11.96
CA ALA A 183 -15.79 18.89 -11.84
C ALA A 183 -16.48 18.73 -10.46
N ALA A 184 -16.21 19.61 -9.51
CA ALA A 184 -16.75 19.60 -8.14
C ALA A 184 -18.21 20.11 -8.07
#